data_1f0f3b1f75446ca2b44f8b7068d5cc8c
#
_entry.id   1f0f3b1f75446ca2b44f8b7068d5cc8c
#
_cell.length_a   1.000
_cell.length_b   1.000
_cell.length_c   1.000
_cell.angle_alpha   90.00
_cell.angle_beta   90.00
_cell.angle_gamma   90.00
#
_symmetry.space_group_name_H-M   'P 1'
#
loop_
_entity.id
_entity.type
_entity.pdbx_description
1 polymer ?
#
loop_
_entity_poly.entity_id
_entity_poly.type
_entity_poly.pdbx_seq_one_letter_code
_entity_poly.pdbx_strand_id
1 'polypeptide(L)'
;MSDSVVLAPRVLAVASHFELTWHCSNVGNKVAVFVLQSLGNEVAALNTVQFSNHTGYKQWTGTRATAQEITDLYKGLKQSYLDDFDMMLSGYIPGAEGVTAVGNIAKGLRERFQHIPGKFFWVLDPVMGDNGKLYVAPEVVPAYKALLPYADLILPNQFEAEQLSDVKIVDMDSLTQAIQVLHEKFNIPHIIITSVGFTTPDHPPSHLSVIGSTMTSDRKARTFKITFPSIDCYFCGTGDMFGALITSRIREATGAVPGLHGRASWVSDDDVPATELPLARAAEKVLASMHEVLAKTRDAMPVVIERTWAELKTEDRDDKDKAHYVQSKAAELQLVTNLDSLRSPSKKFAATKV
;
A
#
# COMPACT_ATOMS: atom_id res chain seq x y z
N MET A 1 -18.26 33.67 12.47
CA MET A 1 -17.14 32.88 11.94
C MET A 1 -17.76 31.94 10.92
N SER A 2 -17.45 32.10 9.64
CA SER A 2 -17.96 31.17 8.63
C SER A 2 -17.22 29.86 8.83
N ASP A 3 -17.92 28.79 9.17
CA ASP A 3 -17.39 27.44 9.11
C ASP A 3 -16.91 27.23 7.67
N SER A 4 -15.59 27.29 7.47
CA SER A 4 -15.01 26.95 6.17
C SER A 4 -15.33 25.48 5.93
N VAL A 5 -16.12 25.19 4.90
CA VAL A 5 -16.41 23.81 4.49
C VAL A 5 -15.07 23.14 4.16
N VAL A 6 -14.66 22.20 5.00
CA VAL A 6 -13.47 21.38 4.76
C VAL A 6 -13.85 20.32 3.76
N LEU A 7 -13.36 20.44 2.53
CA LEU A 7 -13.59 19.43 1.50
C LEU A 7 -12.78 18.15 1.82
N ALA A 8 -13.39 16.99 1.53
CA ALA A 8 -12.70 15.71 1.64
C ALA A 8 -11.51 15.65 0.66
N PRO A 9 -10.38 15.05 1.06
CA PRO A 9 -9.25 14.83 0.14
C PRO A 9 -9.66 13.93 -1.02
N ARG A 10 -9.21 14.25 -2.23
CA ARG A 10 -9.48 13.49 -3.45
C ARG A 10 -8.29 12.63 -3.81
N VAL A 11 -8.52 11.33 -3.90
CA VAL A 11 -7.49 10.32 -4.17
C VAL A 11 -7.78 9.61 -5.48
N LEU A 12 -6.78 9.55 -6.38
CA LEU A 12 -6.79 8.67 -7.53
C LEU A 12 -6.15 7.33 -7.11
N ALA A 13 -6.95 6.27 -7.03
CA ALA A 13 -6.49 4.92 -6.75
C ALA A 13 -6.30 4.14 -8.06
N VAL A 14 -5.06 3.71 -8.34
CA VAL A 14 -4.70 2.98 -9.56
C VAL A 14 -4.17 1.61 -9.17
N ALA A 15 -4.99 0.58 -9.28
CA ALA A 15 -4.61 -0.78 -8.91
C ALA A 15 -5.48 -1.82 -9.62
N SER A 16 -5.20 -3.09 -9.38
CA SER A 16 -6.04 -4.19 -9.86
C SER A 16 -7.49 -4.09 -9.32
N HIS A 17 -8.45 -4.66 -10.05
CA HIS A 17 -9.84 -4.75 -9.61
C HIS A 17 -10.39 -6.17 -9.80
N PHE A 18 -11.22 -6.61 -8.83
CA PHE A 18 -11.79 -7.95 -8.79
C PHE A 18 -13.29 -7.85 -8.52
N GLU A 19 -14.13 -8.31 -9.47
CA GLU A 19 -15.52 -7.83 -9.52
C GLU A 19 -16.59 -8.68 -8.82
N LEU A 20 -16.48 -9.99 -8.77
CA LEU A 20 -17.71 -10.80 -8.85
C LEU A 20 -18.12 -11.55 -7.60
N THR A 21 -17.71 -11.22 -6.39
CA THR A 21 -18.20 -11.96 -5.25
C THR A 21 -18.55 -11.12 -4.04
N TRP A 22 -19.72 -11.43 -3.45
CA TRP A 22 -20.23 -10.81 -2.21
C TRP A 22 -19.30 -11.07 -1.01
N HIS A 23 -18.43 -12.09 -1.11
CA HIS A 23 -17.56 -12.56 -0.02
C HIS A 23 -16.11 -12.83 -0.45
N CYS A 24 -15.74 -12.65 -1.70
CA CYS A 24 -14.43 -13.04 -2.20
C CYS A 24 -13.77 -11.91 -2.98
N SER A 25 -12.43 -11.71 -2.75
CA SER A 25 -11.57 -10.77 -3.46
C SER A 25 -11.57 -9.34 -2.94
N ASN A 26 -11.33 -9.20 -1.63
CA ASN A 26 -10.95 -7.93 -1.06
C ASN A 26 -9.45 -7.67 -1.34
N VAL A 27 -9.10 -7.33 -2.58
CA VAL A 27 -7.75 -6.96 -3.03
C VAL A 27 -7.82 -5.82 -4.06
N GLY A 28 -6.70 -5.16 -4.33
CA GLY A 28 -6.61 -4.07 -5.29
C GLY A 28 -7.51 -2.89 -4.96
N ASN A 29 -8.07 -2.28 -5.99
CA ASN A 29 -8.95 -1.12 -5.84
C ASN A 29 -10.20 -1.38 -5.01
N LYS A 30 -10.68 -2.63 -4.92
CA LYS A 30 -11.82 -2.95 -4.06
C LYS A 30 -11.50 -2.70 -2.58
N VAL A 31 -10.30 -3.09 -2.14
CA VAL A 31 -9.78 -2.76 -0.80
C VAL A 31 -9.45 -1.28 -0.70
N ALA A 32 -8.67 -0.76 -1.65
CA ALA A 32 -8.15 0.59 -1.58
C ALA A 32 -9.29 1.62 -1.51
N VAL A 33 -10.31 1.49 -2.39
CA VAL A 33 -11.47 2.38 -2.42
C VAL A 33 -12.26 2.29 -1.11
N PHE A 34 -12.57 1.07 -0.65
CA PHE A 34 -13.33 0.89 0.58
C PHE A 34 -12.62 1.52 1.80
N VAL A 35 -11.31 1.25 1.95
CA VAL A 35 -10.52 1.77 3.07
C VAL A 35 -10.42 3.28 3.02
N LEU A 36 -10.07 3.85 1.86
CA LEU A 36 -9.94 5.30 1.69
C LEU A 36 -11.26 6.03 1.95
N GLN A 37 -12.38 5.55 1.38
CA GLN A 37 -13.71 6.13 1.63
C GLN A 37 -14.15 6.00 3.09
N SER A 38 -13.84 4.86 3.72
CA SER A 38 -14.10 4.65 5.15
C SER A 38 -13.36 5.64 6.05
N LEU A 39 -12.24 6.20 5.58
CA LEU A 39 -11.44 7.21 6.25
C LEU A 39 -11.73 8.65 5.77
N GLY A 40 -12.84 8.84 5.04
CA GLY A 40 -13.33 10.16 4.66
C GLY A 40 -12.67 10.77 3.43
N ASN A 41 -12.11 9.96 2.52
CA ASN A 41 -11.58 10.46 1.26
C ASN A 41 -12.59 10.28 0.12
N GLU A 42 -12.63 11.21 -0.83
CA GLU A 42 -13.27 11.00 -2.13
C GLU A 42 -12.30 10.24 -3.03
N VAL A 43 -12.77 9.18 -3.68
CA VAL A 43 -11.90 8.26 -4.42
C VAL A 43 -12.39 8.08 -5.85
N ALA A 44 -11.50 8.31 -6.81
CA ALA A 44 -11.65 7.83 -8.19
C ALA A 44 -10.77 6.60 -8.37
N ALA A 45 -11.32 5.52 -8.94
CA ALA A 45 -10.59 4.29 -9.20
C ALA A 45 -10.29 4.13 -10.69
N LEU A 46 -9.01 3.89 -11.02
CA LEU A 46 -8.56 3.45 -12.33
C LEU A 46 -8.08 2.01 -12.21
N ASN A 47 -8.79 1.10 -12.87
CA ASN A 47 -8.53 -0.33 -12.75
C ASN A 47 -7.51 -0.78 -13.79
N THR A 48 -6.41 -1.39 -13.34
CA THR A 48 -5.33 -1.90 -14.20
C THR A 48 -5.60 -3.32 -14.70
N VAL A 49 -6.40 -4.07 -13.96
CA VAL A 49 -6.96 -5.36 -14.37
C VAL A 49 -8.41 -5.46 -13.91
N GLN A 50 -9.18 -6.30 -14.58
CA GLN A 50 -10.55 -6.63 -14.23
C GLN A 50 -10.70 -8.14 -14.27
N PHE A 51 -10.57 -8.78 -13.11
CA PHE A 51 -10.63 -10.23 -12.96
C PHE A 51 -11.84 -10.65 -12.12
N SER A 52 -12.32 -11.87 -12.35
CA SER A 52 -13.40 -12.47 -11.56
C SER A 52 -13.07 -12.59 -10.07
N ASN A 53 -11.83 -12.92 -9.75
CA ASN A 53 -11.29 -13.13 -8.40
C ASN A 53 -9.76 -13.00 -8.43
N HIS A 54 -9.13 -12.89 -7.27
CA HIS A 54 -7.67 -12.75 -7.21
C HIS A 54 -6.94 -14.07 -7.57
N THR A 55 -5.72 -13.93 -8.04
CA THR A 55 -4.91 -15.04 -8.57
C THR A 55 -4.54 -16.09 -7.51
N GLY A 56 -4.66 -15.76 -6.24
CA GLY A 56 -4.48 -16.70 -5.12
C GLY A 56 -5.42 -17.91 -5.15
N TYR A 57 -6.57 -17.81 -5.84
CA TYR A 57 -7.46 -18.95 -6.09
C TYR A 57 -6.96 -19.93 -7.14
N LYS A 58 -5.80 -19.64 -7.79
CA LYS A 58 -5.18 -20.42 -8.88
C LYS A 58 -6.01 -20.55 -10.16
N GLN A 59 -7.21 -20.01 -10.18
CA GLN A 59 -8.08 -19.91 -11.35
C GLN A 59 -8.80 -18.57 -11.36
N TRP A 60 -8.81 -17.89 -12.48
CA TRP A 60 -9.50 -16.60 -12.66
C TRP A 60 -9.78 -16.37 -14.14
N THR A 61 -10.68 -15.46 -14.45
CA THR A 61 -10.96 -14.98 -15.79
C THR A 61 -11.07 -13.46 -15.79
N GLY A 62 -10.83 -12.81 -16.93
CA GLY A 62 -10.94 -11.36 -17.07
C GLY A 62 -9.88 -10.77 -17.99
N THR A 63 -9.71 -9.46 -17.91
CA THR A 63 -8.87 -8.66 -18.80
C THR A 63 -7.83 -7.84 -18.03
N ARG A 64 -6.77 -7.44 -18.74
CA ARG A 64 -5.81 -6.45 -18.30
C ARG A 64 -5.99 -5.19 -19.13
N ALA A 65 -5.99 -4.03 -18.50
CA ALA A 65 -6.00 -2.76 -19.21
C ALA A 65 -4.66 -2.57 -19.93
N THR A 66 -4.72 -2.14 -21.17
CA THR A 66 -3.54 -1.74 -21.94
C THR A 66 -3.05 -0.37 -21.48
N ALA A 67 -1.79 -0.04 -21.75
CA ALA A 67 -1.24 1.30 -21.51
C ALA A 67 -2.03 2.40 -22.22
N GLN A 68 -2.57 2.10 -23.42
CA GLN A 68 -3.41 3.02 -24.17
C GLN A 68 -4.75 3.27 -23.48
N GLU A 69 -5.44 2.21 -23.02
CA GLU A 69 -6.71 2.35 -22.28
C GLU A 69 -6.53 3.16 -20.99
N ILE A 70 -5.46 2.89 -20.21
CA ILE A 70 -5.10 3.67 -19.02
C ILE A 70 -4.93 5.15 -19.37
N THR A 71 -4.20 5.44 -20.44
CA THR A 71 -3.94 6.80 -20.91
C THR A 71 -5.23 7.49 -21.38
N ASP A 72 -6.08 6.80 -22.13
CA ASP A 72 -7.32 7.36 -22.67
C ASP A 72 -8.36 7.65 -21.58
N LEU A 73 -8.47 6.77 -20.55
CA LEU A 73 -9.32 7.01 -19.39
C LEU A 73 -8.91 8.28 -18.64
N TYR A 74 -7.60 8.45 -18.37
CA TYR A 74 -7.11 9.65 -17.70
C TYR A 74 -7.29 10.91 -18.58
N LYS A 75 -7.05 10.79 -19.88
CA LYS A 75 -7.31 11.90 -20.83
C LYS A 75 -8.77 12.34 -20.80
N GLY A 76 -9.71 11.40 -20.71
CA GLY A 76 -11.14 11.70 -20.56
C GLY A 76 -11.44 12.47 -19.27
N LEU A 77 -10.86 12.09 -18.13
CA LEU A 77 -10.96 12.84 -16.88
C LEU A 77 -10.43 14.27 -17.03
N LYS A 78 -9.24 14.41 -17.64
CA LYS A 78 -8.60 15.72 -17.87
C LYS A 78 -9.44 16.63 -18.78
N GLN A 79 -10.02 16.08 -19.85
CA GLN A 79 -10.91 16.83 -20.75
C GLN A 79 -12.18 17.33 -20.06
N SER A 80 -12.62 16.62 -19.03
CA SER A 80 -13.81 16.96 -18.23
C SER A 80 -13.49 17.79 -16.98
N TYR A 81 -12.22 18.22 -16.80
CA TYR A 81 -11.74 18.96 -15.62
C TYR A 81 -11.93 18.19 -14.29
N LEU A 82 -11.88 16.84 -14.33
CA LEU A 82 -12.07 15.95 -13.19
C LEU A 82 -10.73 15.43 -12.65
N ASP A 83 -9.60 15.96 -13.09
CA ASP A 83 -8.24 15.55 -12.71
C ASP A 83 -7.64 16.39 -11.58
N ASP A 84 -8.48 16.90 -10.67
CA ASP A 84 -8.05 17.67 -9.50
C ASP A 84 -7.92 16.74 -8.28
N PHE A 85 -6.82 16.00 -8.22
CA PHE A 85 -6.52 15.07 -7.12
C PHE A 85 -5.49 15.65 -6.16
N ASP A 86 -5.71 15.46 -4.86
CA ASP A 86 -4.75 15.81 -3.81
C ASP A 86 -3.68 14.73 -3.64
N MET A 87 -4.06 13.47 -3.88
CA MET A 87 -3.18 12.32 -3.73
C MET A 87 -3.41 11.29 -4.83
N MET A 88 -2.39 10.48 -5.06
CA MET A 88 -2.49 9.28 -5.89
C MET A 88 -1.91 8.10 -5.12
N LEU A 89 -2.61 6.97 -5.15
CA LEU A 89 -2.12 5.67 -4.72
C LEU A 89 -2.01 4.78 -5.95
N SER A 90 -0.83 4.25 -6.24
CA SER A 90 -0.66 3.25 -7.29
C SER A 90 -0.16 1.93 -6.70
N GLY A 91 -0.84 0.83 -7.02
CA GLY A 91 -0.52 -0.54 -6.65
C GLY A 91 -0.14 -1.38 -7.87
N TYR A 92 -0.68 -2.61 -7.96
CA TYR A 92 -0.34 -3.52 -9.05
C TYR A 92 -0.72 -2.99 -10.42
N ILE A 93 0.26 -2.98 -11.34
CA ILE A 93 0.11 -2.56 -12.73
C ILE A 93 0.74 -3.65 -13.64
N PRO A 94 -0.01 -4.22 -14.59
CA PRO A 94 0.54 -5.23 -15.50
C PRO A 94 1.45 -4.61 -16.55
N GLY A 95 2.69 -5.15 -16.66
CA GLY A 95 3.65 -4.80 -17.70
C GLY A 95 4.30 -3.42 -17.58
N ALA A 96 5.48 -3.28 -18.19
CA ALA A 96 6.29 -2.06 -18.12
C ALA A 96 5.62 -0.86 -18.81
N GLU A 97 4.89 -1.08 -19.90
CA GLU A 97 4.15 -0.02 -20.61
C GLU A 97 3.03 0.54 -19.72
N GLY A 98 2.30 -0.34 -19.01
CA GLY A 98 1.29 0.07 -18.04
C GLY A 98 1.88 0.91 -16.91
N VAL A 99 3.00 0.46 -16.32
CA VAL A 99 3.76 1.20 -15.30
C VAL A 99 4.15 2.60 -15.82
N THR A 100 4.65 2.66 -17.06
CA THR A 100 5.01 3.93 -17.71
C THR A 100 3.80 4.84 -17.89
N ALA A 101 2.66 4.30 -18.36
CA ALA A 101 1.42 5.07 -18.55
C ALA A 101 0.92 5.67 -17.22
N VAL A 102 0.88 4.88 -16.15
CA VAL A 102 0.50 5.35 -14.79
C VAL A 102 1.50 6.37 -14.27
N GLY A 103 2.79 6.17 -14.49
CA GLY A 103 3.83 7.14 -14.15
C GLY A 103 3.65 8.48 -14.87
N ASN A 104 3.22 8.47 -16.12
CA ASN A 104 2.93 9.70 -16.88
C ASN A 104 1.70 10.44 -16.31
N ILE A 105 0.70 9.73 -15.79
CA ILE A 105 -0.42 10.34 -15.06
C ILE A 105 0.09 11.09 -13.82
N ALA A 106 0.89 10.42 -13.00
CA ALA A 106 1.43 11.01 -11.78
C ALA A 106 2.32 12.24 -12.06
N LYS A 107 3.18 12.16 -13.11
CA LYS A 107 4.01 13.28 -13.56
C LYS A 107 3.15 14.46 -14.02
N GLY A 108 2.10 14.21 -14.79
CA GLY A 108 1.18 15.23 -15.25
C GLY A 108 0.42 15.91 -14.10
N LEU A 109 0.00 15.15 -13.08
CA LEU A 109 -0.61 15.71 -11.87
C LEU A 109 0.38 16.56 -11.06
N ARG A 110 1.63 16.10 -10.91
CA ARG A 110 2.69 16.88 -10.26
C ARG A 110 3.01 18.17 -11.01
N GLU A 111 3.11 18.13 -12.32
CA GLU A 111 3.34 19.32 -13.16
C GLU A 111 2.20 20.33 -13.04
N ARG A 112 0.94 19.85 -13.05
CA ARG A 112 -0.25 20.71 -12.88
C ARG A 112 -0.19 21.51 -11.58
N PHE A 113 0.31 20.92 -10.50
CA PHE A 113 0.36 21.56 -9.18
C PHE A 113 1.75 22.04 -8.77
N GLN A 114 2.72 22.10 -9.69
CA GLN A 114 4.11 22.47 -9.39
C GLN A 114 4.27 23.83 -8.69
N HIS A 115 3.32 24.75 -8.88
CA HIS A 115 3.32 26.07 -8.26
C HIS A 115 2.66 26.10 -6.87
N ILE A 116 2.15 24.99 -6.39
CA ILE A 116 1.50 24.86 -5.08
C ILE A 116 2.18 23.71 -4.33
N PRO A 117 3.29 23.98 -3.60
CA PRO A 117 4.00 22.95 -2.87
C PRO A 117 3.07 22.17 -1.93
N GLY A 118 3.24 20.86 -1.88
CA GLY A 118 2.44 19.99 -1.02
C GLY A 118 1.00 19.71 -1.48
N LYS A 119 0.54 20.31 -2.61
CA LYS A 119 -0.84 20.10 -3.12
C LYS A 119 -1.06 18.67 -3.61
N PHE A 120 -0.06 18.04 -4.22
CA PHE A 120 -0.14 16.67 -4.74
C PHE A 120 0.88 15.77 -4.06
N PHE A 121 0.45 14.57 -3.65
CA PHE A 121 1.29 13.57 -2.99
C PHE A 121 1.06 12.18 -3.60
N TRP A 122 2.11 11.56 -4.10
CA TRP A 122 2.04 10.24 -4.72
C TRP A 122 2.61 9.14 -3.83
N VAL A 123 1.76 8.19 -3.46
CA VAL A 123 2.12 6.93 -2.81
C VAL A 123 2.26 5.87 -3.89
N LEU A 124 3.47 5.35 -4.07
CA LEU A 124 3.81 4.32 -5.04
C LEU A 124 4.10 3.00 -4.32
N ASP A 125 3.23 2.02 -4.51
CA ASP A 125 3.48 0.62 -4.16
C ASP A 125 4.05 -0.10 -5.39
N PRO A 126 5.36 -0.42 -5.42
CA PRO A 126 6.04 -0.94 -6.59
C PRO A 126 5.89 -2.46 -6.69
N VAL A 127 4.67 -2.94 -6.84
CA VAL A 127 4.32 -4.36 -6.81
C VAL A 127 5.02 -5.14 -7.91
N MET A 128 6.07 -5.91 -7.56
CA MET A 128 6.88 -6.66 -8.51
C MET A 128 7.05 -8.13 -8.15
N GLY A 129 7.09 -8.45 -6.87
CA GLY A 129 7.39 -9.81 -6.41
C GLY A 129 7.43 -9.92 -4.90
N ASP A 130 7.64 -11.14 -4.42
CA ASP A 130 7.77 -11.44 -3.00
C ASP A 130 8.55 -12.75 -2.82
N ASN A 131 9.06 -13.00 -1.59
CA ASN A 131 9.76 -14.22 -1.23
C ASN A 131 10.90 -14.60 -2.20
N GLY A 132 11.65 -13.61 -2.66
CA GLY A 132 12.79 -13.79 -3.56
C GLY A 132 12.44 -14.06 -5.01
N LYS A 133 11.18 -13.89 -5.43
CA LYS A 133 10.73 -14.17 -6.81
C LYS A 133 9.93 -13.01 -7.39
N LEU A 134 10.27 -12.61 -8.62
CA LEU A 134 9.42 -11.77 -9.43
C LEU A 134 8.18 -12.56 -9.89
N TYR A 135 7.01 -11.94 -9.85
CA TYR A 135 5.79 -12.41 -10.49
C TYR A 135 5.33 -11.48 -11.60
N VAL A 136 6.13 -10.47 -11.91
CA VAL A 136 6.02 -9.60 -13.08
C VAL A 136 7.17 -9.88 -14.04
N ALA A 137 7.03 -9.43 -15.29
CA ALA A 137 8.09 -9.52 -16.29
C ALA A 137 9.31 -8.66 -15.88
N PRO A 138 10.56 -9.09 -16.16
CA PRO A 138 11.78 -8.42 -15.70
C PRO A 138 11.88 -6.94 -16.10
N GLU A 139 11.31 -6.55 -17.24
CA GLU A 139 11.28 -5.18 -17.74
C GLU A 139 10.44 -4.21 -16.89
N VAL A 140 9.63 -4.74 -15.99
CA VAL A 140 8.85 -3.93 -15.03
C VAL A 140 9.77 -3.28 -13.99
N VAL A 141 10.85 -3.94 -13.58
CA VAL A 141 11.81 -3.39 -12.59
C VAL A 141 12.44 -2.07 -13.05
N PRO A 142 13.07 -1.97 -14.24
CA PRO A 142 13.59 -0.69 -14.71
C PRO A 142 12.48 0.36 -14.94
N ALA A 143 11.26 -0.04 -15.30
CA ALA A 143 10.15 0.89 -15.44
C ALA A 143 9.80 1.54 -14.08
N TYR A 144 9.71 0.76 -12.99
CA TYR A 144 9.55 1.32 -11.65
C TYR A 144 10.72 2.19 -11.21
N LYS A 145 11.98 1.76 -11.43
CA LYS A 145 13.17 2.59 -11.11
C LYS A 145 13.11 3.98 -11.77
N ALA A 146 12.59 4.07 -12.99
CA ALA A 146 12.43 5.34 -13.69
C ALA A 146 11.34 6.27 -13.09
N LEU A 147 10.47 5.72 -12.25
CA LEU A 147 9.39 6.47 -11.59
C LEU A 147 9.76 6.94 -10.18
N LEU A 148 10.70 6.27 -9.52
CA LEU A 148 11.07 6.58 -8.13
C LEU A 148 11.35 8.07 -7.86
N PRO A 149 12.04 8.82 -8.74
CA PRO A 149 12.31 10.25 -8.50
C PRO A 149 11.07 11.13 -8.44
N TYR A 150 9.92 10.60 -8.83
CA TYR A 150 8.66 11.36 -8.88
C TYR A 150 7.70 10.96 -7.75
N ALA A 151 7.96 9.87 -7.03
CA ALA A 151 7.14 9.44 -5.91
C ALA A 151 7.48 10.23 -4.63
N ASP A 152 6.47 10.50 -3.80
CA ASP A 152 6.67 11.11 -2.48
C ASP A 152 6.89 10.05 -1.40
N LEU A 153 6.17 8.94 -1.49
CA LEU A 153 6.30 7.79 -0.60
C LEU A 153 6.31 6.50 -1.42
N ILE A 154 7.26 5.61 -1.15
CA ILE A 154 7.26 4.26 -1.72
C ILE A 154 7.06 3.19 -0.65
N LEU A 155 6.39 2.09 -1.02
CA LEU A 155 5.98 1.02 -0.12
C LEU A 155 6.53 -0.37 -0.53
N PRO A 156 7.82 -0.53 -0.84
CA PRO A 156 8.33 -1.83 -1.23
C PRO A 156 8.28 -2.84 -0.06
N ASN A 157 8.08 -4.12 -0.36
CA ASN A 157 8.49 -5.19 0.53
C ASN A 157 10.03 -5.35 0.51
N GLN A 158 10.59 -6.24 1.35
CA GLN A 158 12.04 -6.43 1.41
C GLN A 158 12.64 -6.81 0.06
N PHE A 159 12.01 -7.74 -0.68
CA PHE A 159 12.50 -8.18 -1.99
C PHE A 159 12.45 -7.05 -3.04
N GLU A 160 11.38 -6.29 -3.06
CA GLU A 160 11.24 -5.13 -3.94
C GLU A 160 12.24 -4.03 -3.63
N ALA A 161 12.52 -3.78 -2.35
CA ALA A 161 13.56 -2.85 -1.92
C ALA A 161 14.95 -3.29 -2.41
N GLU A 162 15.27 -4.59 -2.38
CA GLU A 162 16.49 -5.14 -2.98
C GLU A 162 16.55 -4.87 -4.49
N GLN A 163 15.45 -5.11 -5.21
CA GLN A 163 15.40 -4.87 -6.65
C GLN A 163 15.57 -3.39 -7.02
N LEU A 164 15.01 -2.50 -6.21
CA LEU A 164 15.05 -1.06 -6.48
C LEU A 164 16.39 -0.42 -6.09
N SER A 165 16.96 -0.82 -4.97
CA SER A 165 18.24 -0.27 -4.44
C SER A 165 19.47 -0.92 -5.04
N ASP A 166 19.38 -2.11 -5.60
CA ASP A 166 20.49 -2.99 -5.98
C ASP A 166 21.35 -3.42 -4.75
N VAL A 167 20.78 -3.37 -3.54
CA VAL A 167 21.42 -3.80 -2.29
C VAL A 167 20.73 -5.06 -1.79
N LYS A 168 21.49 -6.12 -1.51
CA LYS A 168 20.94 -7.34 -0.90
C LYS A 168 20.72 -7.09 0.59
N ILE A 169 19.51 -7.36 1.06
CA ILE A 169 19.07 -7.12 2.44
C ILE A 169 19.10 -8.44 3.21
N VAL A 170 20.03 -8.56 4.15
CA VAL A 170 20.23 -9.77 4.97
C VAL A 170 20.15 -9.48 6.47
N ASP A 171 20.27 -8.21 6.85
CA ASP A 171 20.25 -7.71 8.22
C ASP A 171 19.80 -6.25 8.26
N MET A 172 19.82 -5.66 9.45
CA MET A 172 19.38 -4.28 9.65
C MET A 172 20.35 -3.26 9.02
N ASP A 173 21.64 -3.54 9.00
CA ASP A 173 22.66 -2.64 8.43
C ASP A 173 22.49 -2.56 6.90
N SER A 174 22.36 -3.69 6.22
CA SER A 174 22.12 -3.75 4.77
C SER A 174 20.75 -3.17 4.39
N LEU A 175 19.73 -3.30 5.25
CA LEU A 175 18.43 -2.66 5.06
C LEU A 175 18.55 -1.14 5.16
N THR A 176 19.24 -0.63 6.17
CA THR A 176 19.50 0.81 6.31
C THR A 176 20.31 1.36 5.13
N GLN A 177 21.29 0.59 4.65
CA GLN A 177 22.03 0.92 3.43
C GLN A 177 21.10 0.98 2.21
N ALA A 178 20.19 0.03 2.02
CA ALA A 178 19.23 0.05 0.92
C ALA A 178 18.35 1.31 0.95
N ILE A 179 17.83 1.68 2.14
CA ILE A 179 17.06 2.92 2.33
C ILE A 179 17.90 4.14 1.98
N GLN A 180 19.17 4.21 2.46
CA GLN A 180 20.06 5.34 2.17
C GLN A 180 20.32 5.49 0.66
N VAL A 181 20.57 4.37 -0.05
CA VAL A 181 20.72 4.36 -1.51
C VAL A 181 19.47 4.89 -2.21
N LEU A 182 18.28 4.48 -1.77
CA LEU A 182 17.03 4.94 -2.36
C LEU A 182 16.82 6.45 -2.16
N HIS A 183 17.12 6.98 -0.99
CA HIS A 183 17.08 8.43 -0.73
C HIS A 183 18.09 9.19 -1.59
N GLU A 184 19.36 8.76 -1.62
CA GLU A 184 20.42 9.48 -2.32
C GLU A 184 20.30 9.41 -3.84
N LYS A 185 20.08 8.19 -4.39
CA LYS A 185 20.09 7.93 -5.84
C LYS A 185 18.83 8.45 -6.53
N PHE A 186 17.67 8.30 -5.88
CA PHE A 186 16.37 8.61 -6.48
C PHE A 186 15.67 9.82 -5.85
N ASN A 187 16.24 10.41 -4.80
CA ASN A 187 15.66 11.57 -4.11
C ASN A 187 14.24 11.32 -3.59
N ILE A 188 13.99 10.08 -3.12
CA ILE A 188 12.67 9.69 -2.59
C ILE A 188 12.53 10.28 -1.19
N PRO A 189 11.48 11.08 -0.91
CA PRO A 189 11.32 11.74 0.40
C PRO A 189 10.98 10.78 1.52
N HIS A 190 10.09 9.79 1.25
CA HIS A 190 9.59 8.86 2.24
C HIS A 190 9.64 7.42 1.74
N ILE A 191 10.03 6.52 2.62
CA ILE A 191 10.14 5.08 2.32
C ILE A 191 9.53 4.30 3.49
N ILE A 192 8.71 3.30 3.19
CA ILE A 192 8.33 2.25 4.15
C ILE A 192 8.64 0.90 3.52
N ILE A 193 9.55 0.14 4.13
CA ILE A 193 9.76 -1.27 3.80
C ILE A 193 8.82 -2.08 4.68
N THR A 194 7.87 -2.76 4.02
CA THR A 194 6.86 -3.56 4.68
C THR A 194 7.36 -4.98 4.95
N SER A 195 6.88 -5.62 6.02
CA SER A 195 7.06 -7.06 6.29
C SER A 195 8.50 -7.56 6.34
N VAL A 196 9.34 -6.90 7.14
CA VAL A 196 10.72 -7.34 7.39
C VAL A 196 10.72 -8.37 8.51
N GLY A 197 11.34 -9.54 8.25
CA GLY A 197 11.42 -10.66 9.19
C GLY A 197 12.85 -11.13 9.41
N PHE A 198 13.70 -10.37 10.12
CA PHE A 198 15.02 -10.87 10.53
C PHE A 198 14.91 -11.64 11.85
N THR A 199 15.52 -12.82 11.88
CA THR A 199 15.67 -13.54 13.15
C THR A 199 16.90 -13.03 13.89
N THR A 200 16.68 -12.13 14.84
CA THR A 200 17.73 -11.62 15.75
C THR A 200 17.29 -11.84 17.19
N PRO A 201 18.19 -11.78 18.19
CA PRO A 201 17.83 -11.91 19.61
C PRO A 201 16.70 -10.94 20.02
N ASP A 202 16.67 -9.73 19.43
CA ASP A 202 15.69 -8.70 19.73
C ASP A 202 14.45 -8.74 18.81
N HIS A 203 14.36 -9.74 17.90
CA HIS A 203 13.27 -9.91 16.98
C HIS A 203 12.83 -11.36 16.91
N PRO A 204 11.86 -11.77 17.75
CA PRO A 204 11.39 -13.16 17.77
C PRO A 204 10.86 -13.61 16.40
N PRO A 205 10.99 -14.89 16.03
CA PRO A 205 10.47 -15.42 14.76
C PRO A 205 8.97 -15.22 14.57
N SER A 206 8.23 -15.01 15.66
CA SER A 206 6.79 -14.73 15.67
C SER A 206 6.44 -13.26 15.45
N HIS A 207 7.40 -12.41 15.11
CA HIS A 207 7.19 -10.98 14.88
C HIS A 207 7.69 -10.58 13.50
N LEU A 208 7.07 -9.54 12.97
CA LEU A 208 7.49 -8.82 11.77
C LEU A 208 7.76 -7.36 12.14
N SER A 209 8.52 -6.67 11.31
CA SER A 209 8.74 -5.24 11.46
C SER A 209 8.42 -4.49 10.17
N VAL A 210 7.92 -3.27 10.33
CA VAL A 210 7.92 -2.24 9.31
C VAL A 210 9.06 -1.28 9.61
N ILE A 211 9.86 -0.96 8.60
CA ILE A 211 10.94 0.02 8.69
C ILE A 211 10.57 1.21 7.82
N GLY A 212 10.44 2.38 8.43
CA GLY A 212 10.16 3.61 7.70
C GLY A 212 11.30 4.61 7.80
N SER A 213 11.39 5.50 6.81
CA SER A 213 12.35 6.60 6.80
C SER A 213 11.79 7.82 6.09
N THR A 214 12.08 9.00 6.63
CA THR A 214 11.94 10.27 5.92
C THR A 214 13.33 10.87 5.75
N MET A 215 13.72 11.26 4.56
CA MET A 215 15.02 11.86 4.32
C MET A 215 15.16 13.24 4.98
N THR A 216 16.38 13.63 5.31
CA THR A 216 16.76 15.00 5.67
C THR A 216 16.96 15.86 4.42
N SER A 217 17.21 17.16 4.60
CA SER A 217 17.54 18.09 3.52
C SER A 217 18.81 17.71 2.75
N ASP A 218 19.76 17.05 3.40
CA ASP A 218 20.99 16.48 2.81
C ASP A 218 20.84 15.01 2.38
N ARG A 219 19.59 14.52 2.28
CA ARG A 219 19.22 13.15 1.84
C ARG A 219 19.69 12.02 2.75
N LYS A 220 19.92 12.29 4.02
CA LYS A 220 20.22 11.25 5.00
C LYS A 220 18.94 10.57 5.47
N ALA A 221 19.01 9.27 5.69
CA ALA A 221 17.91 8.49 6.22
C ALA A 221 17.64 8.82 7.70
N ARG A 222 16.37 9.02 8.04
CA ARG A 222 15.88 9.07 9.43
C ARG A 222 15.00 7.86 9.66
N THR A 223 15.60 6.75 10.04
CA THR A 223 14.94 5.45 10.12
C THR A 223 14.27 5.21 11.47
N PHE A 224 13.07 4.64 11.41
CA PHE A 224 12.34 4.09 12.57
C PHE A 224 11.89 2.66 12.26
N LYS A 225 11.68 1.89 13.33
CA LYS A 225 11.17 0.52 13.29
C LYS A 225 9.89 0.40 14.11
N ILE A 226 8.91 -0.34 13.60
CA ILE A 226 7.73 -0.75 14.37
C ILE A 226 7.63 -2.26 14.27
N THR A 227 7.71 -2.94 15.43
CA THR A 227 7.62 -4.40 15.53
C THR A 227 6.22 -4.80 15.97
N PHE A 228 5.67 -5.84 15.35
CA PHE A 228 4.33 -6.35 15.63
C PHE A 228 4.28 -7.88 15.51
N PRO A 229 3.37 -8.56 16.23
CA PRO A 229 3.21 -10.00 16.13
C PRO A 229 2.77 -10.41 14.71
N SER A 230 3.40 -11.43 14.15
CA SER A 230 2.92 -12.07 12.93
C SER A 230 1.63 -12.85 13.20
N ILE A 231 0.76 -12.92 12.20
CA ILE A 231 -0.44 -13.77 12.23
C ILE A 231 -0.17 -14.92 11.27
N ASP A 232 -0.19 -16.15 11.80
CA ASP A 232 0.06 -17.35 11.00
C ASP A 232 -1.14 -17.64 10.09
N CYS A 233 -1.23 -16.88 9.02
CA CYS A 233 -2.20 -17.04 7.95
C CYS A 233 -1.73 -16.26 6.71
N TYR A 234 -1.96 -16.84 5.54
CA TYR A 234 -1.72 -16.15 4.28
C TYR A 234 -2.97 -15.37 3.87
N PHE A 235 -2.87 -14.05 3.90
CA PHE A 235 -3.93 -13.13 3.47
C PHE A 235 -3.58 -12.47 2.13
N CYS A 236 -4.56 -12.38 1.23
CA CYS A 236 -4.43 -11.56 0.02
C CYS A 236 -4.93 -10.13 0.29
N GLY A 237 -4.34 -9.13 -0.40
CA GLY A 237 -4.78 -7.74 -0.31
C GLY A 237 -4.24 -6.94 0.88
N THR A 238 -3.31 -7.50 1.65
CA THR A 238 -2.68 -6.79 2.77
C THR A 238 -1.85 -5.60 2.32
N GLY A 239 -1.16 -5.69 1.17
CA GLY A 239 -0.44 -4.58 0.56
C GLY A 239 -1.39 -3.45 0.15
N ASP A 240 -2.50 -3.78 -0.54
CA ASP A 240 -3.51 -2.80 -0.94
C ASP A 240 -4.15 -2.11 0.28
N MET A 241 -4.42 -2.86 1.35
CA MET A 241 -4.93 -2.31 2.60
C MET A 241 -3.90 -1.38 3.26
N PHE A 242 -2.63 -1.79 3.31
CA PHE A 242 -1.55 -0.96 3.84
C PHE A 242 -1.41 0.34 3.04
N GLY A 243 -1.35 0.25 1.71
CA GLY A 243 -1.24 1.40 0.81
C GLY A 243 -2.39 2.39 1.00
N ALA A 244 -3.63 1.90 1.09
CA ALA A 244 -4.80 2.75 1.31
C ALA A 244 -4.79 3.41 2.70
N LEU A 245 -4.50 2.64 3.75
CA LEU A 245 -4.40 3.16 5.11
C LEU A 245 -3.31 4.23 5.22
N ILE A 246 -2.09 3.96 4.72
CA ILE A 246 -0.98 4.92 4.84
C ILE A 246 -1.24 6.19 4.03
N THR A 247 -1.90 6.09 2.87
CA THR A 247 -2.28 7.25 2.06
C THR A 247 -3.16 8.22 2.85
N SER A 248 -4.17 7.72 3.56
CA SER A 248 -5.03 8.56 4.39
C SER A 248 -4.32 9.02 5.68
N ARG A 249 -3.60 8.12 6.36
CA ARG A 249 -2.99 8.40 7.66
C ARG A 249 -1.77 9.33 7.58
N ILE A 250 -1.00 9.31 6.49
CA ILE A 250 0.09 10.27 6.31
C ILE A 250 -0.45 11.70 6.13
N ARG A 251 -1.57 11.86 5.40
CA ARG A 251 -2.23 13.16 5.28
C ARG A 251 -2.78 13.64 6.62
N GLU A 252 -3.40 12.76 7.40
CA GLU A 252 -3.87 13.08 8.76
C GLU A 252 -2.72 13.53 9.67
N ALA A 253 -1.62 12.75 9.70
CA ALA A 253 -0.47 13.03 10.56
C ALA A 253 0.27 14.32 10.16
N THR A 254 0.42 14.59 8.85
CA THR A 254 1.04 15.82 8.36
C THR A 254 0.13 17.04 8.58
N GLY A 255 -1.19 16.87 8.49
CA GLY A 255 -2.16 17.90 8.79
C GLY A 255 -2.17 18.37 10.25
N ALA A 256 -1.74 17.50 11.17
CA ALA A 256 -1.57 17.83 12.58
C ALA A 256 -0.33 18.70 12.85
N VAL A 257 0.59 18.85 11.89
CA VAL A 257 1.80 19.67 12.00
C VAL A 257 1.60 21.00 11.26
N PRO A 258 1.61 22.15 11.95
CA PRO A 258 1.35 23.44 11.33
C PRO A 258 2.26 23.72 10.12
N GLY A 259 1.67 24.09 8.99
CA GLY A 259 2.38 24.47 7.77
C GLY A 259 3.01 23.31 6.96
N LEU A 260 3.01 22.09 7.46
CA LEU A 260 3.68 20.96 6.79
C LEU A 260 3.03 20.59 5.45
N HIS A 261 1.70 20.68 5.33
CA HIS A 261 0.99 20.45 4.07
C HIS A 261 1.35 21.46 2.96
N GLY A 262 1.92 22.61 3.29
CA GLY A 262 2.42 23.58 2.33
C GLY A 262 3.86 23.33 1.88
N ARG A 263 4.51 22.28 2.35
CA ARG A 263 5.88 21.91 1.96
C ARG A 263 5.87 20.82 0.88
N ALA A 264 6.85 20.89 0.02
CA ALA A 264 7.03 19.82 -0.99
C ALA A 264 7.18 18.46 -0.30
N SER A 265 6.43 17.47 -0.80
CA SER A 265 6.41 16.10 -0.29
C SER A 265 6.19 15.99 1.23
N TRP A 266 5.73 17.03 1.90
CA TRP A 266 5.46 17.07 3.35
C TRP A 266 6.65 16.64 4.23
N VAL A 267 7.88 17.00 3.82
CA VAL A 267 9.09 16.67 4.57
C VAL A 267 9.22 17.53 5.80
N SER A 268 9.39 16.90 6.97
CA SER A 268 9.63 17.55 8.25
C SER A 268 11.02 18.17 8.34
N ASP A 269 11.19 19.15 9.24
CA ASP A 269 12.51 19.73 9.56
C ASP A 269 13.49 18.64 10.02
N ASP A 270 14.78 18.86 9.79
CA ASP A 270 15.84 17.84 9.98
C ASP A 270 16.04 17.43 11.44
N ASP A 271 15.68 18.31 12.39
CA ASP A 271 15.79 18.10 13.82
C ASP A 271 14.66 17.22 14.41
N VAL A 272 13.61 16.95 13.62
CA VAL A 272 12.52 16.06 14.07
C VAL A 272 13.03 14.63 14.21
N PRO A 273 12.95 14.03 15.42
CA PRO A 273 13.41 12.66 15.66
C PRO A 273 12.68 11.64 14.77
N ALA A 274 13.35 10.59 14.36
CA ALA A 274 12.79 9.54 13.50
C ALA A 274 11.47 8.96 14.02
N THR A 275 11.36 8.75 15.33
CA THR A 275 10.18 8.20 16.00
C THR A 275 9.01 9.19 16.11
N GLU A 276 9.26 10.48 15.86
CA GLU A 276 8.25 11.55 15.94
C GLU A 276 7.81 12.05 14.57
N LEU A 277 8.40 11.53 13.50
CA LEU A 277 8.03 11.84 12.13
C LEU A 277 6.52 11.60 11.90
N PRO A 278 5.84 12.43 11.12
CA PRO A 278 4.45 12.16 10.70
C PRO A 278 4.29 10.80 10.05
N LEU A 279 5.31 10.34 9.28
CA LEU A 279 5.34 9.01 8.70
C LEU A 279 5.33 7.90 9.77
N ALA A 280 6.07 8.06 10.86
CA ALA A 280 6.08 7.12 11.98
C ALA A 280 4.71 7.06 12.66
N ARG A 281 4.12 8.21 12.95
CA ARG A 281 2.77 8.30 13.55
C ARG A 281 1.68 7.71 12.66
N ALA A 282 1.79 7.91 11.34
CA ALA A 282 0.90 7.30 10.37
C ALA A 282 1.05 5.77 10.37
N ALA A 283 2.29 5.26 10.30
CA ALA A 283 2.59 3.83 10.29
C ALA A 283 2.13 3.12 11.57
N GLU A 284 2.24 3.74 12.75
CA GLU A 284 1.71 3.22 14.02
C GLU A 284 0.20 2.93 13.93
N LYS A 285 -0.58 3.89 13.40
CA LYS A 285 -2.04 3.73 13.21
C LYS A 285 -2.37 2.70 12.14
N VAL A 286 -1.61 2.68 11.04
CA VAL A 286 -1.79 1.69 9.96
C VAL A 286 -1.62 0.28 10.51
N LEU A 287 -0.54 0.01 11.22
CA LEU A 287 -0.28 -1.31 11.78
C LEU A 287 -1.31 -1.72 12.83
N ALA A 288 -1.81 -0.77 13.62
CA ALA A 288 -2.90 -1.02 14.56
C ALA A 288 -4.16 -1.47 13.83
N SER A 289 -4.60 -0.75 12.79
CA SER A 289 -5.76 -1.11 11.97
C SER A 289 -5.57 -2.46 11.28
N MET A 290 -4.42 -2.67 10.66
CA MET A 290 -4.11 -3.93 9.97
C MET A 290 -4.14 -5.11 10.93
N HIS A 291 -3.44 -5.02 12.05
CA HIS A 291 -3.38 -6.13 13.00
C HIS A 291 -4.77 -6.50 13.54
N GLU A 292 -5.63 -5.53 13.82
CA GLU A 292 -6.99 -5.81 14.29
C GLU A 292 -7.85 -6.47 13.20
N VAL A 293 -7.83 -5.95 11.98
CA VAL A 293 -8.59 -6.54 10.86
C VAL A 293 -8.12 -7.97 10.58
N LEU A 294 -6.81 -8.19 10.50
CA LEU A 294 -6.25 -9.50 10.21
C LEU A 294 -6.53 -10.51 11.34
N ALA A 295 -6.43 -10.10 12.61
CA ALA A 295 -6.76 -10.96 13.76
C ALA A 295 -8.24 -11.36 13.73
N LYS A 296 -9.15 -10.41 13.53
CA LYS A 296 -10.58 -10.68 13.44
C LYS A 296 -10.95 -11.53 12.21
N THR A 297 -10.26 -11.33 11.08
CA THR A 297 -10.43 -12.18 9.89
C THR A 297 -10.03 -13.62 10.21
N ARG A 298 -8.85 -13.83 10.81
CA ARG A 298 -8.39 -15.15 11.24
C ARG A 298 -9.36 -15.82 12.21
N ASP A 299 -9.84 -15.08 13.20
CA ASP A 299 -10.75 -15.61 14.22
C ASP A 299 -12.11 -16.04 13.64
N ALA A 300 -12.54 -15.43 12.53
CA ALA A 300 -13.75 -15.80 11.81
C ALA A 300 -13.56 -16.99 10.84
N MET A 301 -12.31 -17.31 10.46
CA MET A 301 -12.02 -18.36 9.46
C MET A 301 -12.70 -19.71 9.75
N PRO A 302 -12.71 -20.27 10.99
CA PRO A 302 -13.33 -21.56 11.24
C PRO A 302 -14.81 -21.60 10.84
N VAL A 303 -15.54 -20.53 11.13
CA VAL A 303 -16.96 -20.41 10.77
C VAL A 303 -17.14 -20.33 9.25
N VAL A 304 -16.29 -19.56 8.56
CA VAL A 304 -16.35 -19.42 7.09
C VAL A 304 -15.98 -20.75 6.41
N ILE A 305 -15.01 -21.48 6.95
CA ILE A 305 -14.60 -22.80 6.44
C ILE A 305 -15.76 -23.78 6.49
N GLU A 306 -16.38 -23.96 7.67
CA GLU A 306 -17.49 -24.91 7.83
C GLU A 306 -18.70 -24.52 6.95
N ARG A 307 -19.03 -23.24 6.90
CA ARG A 307 -20.09 -22.75 6.01
C ARG A 307 -19.80 -23.04 4.55
N THR A 308 -18.55 -22.81 4.11
CA THR A 308 -18.16 -23.00 2.70
C THR A 308 -18.22 -24.50 2.32
N TRP A 309 -17.77 -25.39 3.20
CA TRP A 309 -17.91 -26.84 2.99
C TRP A 309 -19.38 -27.24 2.85
N ALA A 310 -20.27 -26.71 3.69
CA ALA A 310 -21.71 -26.97 3.60
C ALA A 310 -22.29 -26.44 2.27
N GLU A 311 -21.85 -25.29 1.78
CA GLU A 311 -22.26 -24.72 0.49
C GLU A 311 -21.82 -25.57 -0.71
N LEU A 312 -20.63 -26.17 -0.64
CA LEU A 312 -20.09 -27.05 -1.69
C LEU A 312 -20.86 -28.38 -1.79
N LYS A 313 -21.65 -28.73 -0.78
CA LYS A 313 -22.43 -29.99 -0.74
C LYS A 313 -21.60 -31.24 -1.03
N THR A 314 -20.37 -31.26 -0.55
CA THR A 314 -19.45 -32.36 -0.70
C THR A 314 -18.89 -32.81 0.66
N GLU A 315 -18.75 -34.14 0.83
CA GLU A 315 -18.11 -34.74 1.99
C GLU A 315 -16.60 -34.97 1.76
N ASP A 316 -16.14 -34.81 0.53
CA ASP A 316 -14.75 -35.00 0.14
C ASP A 316 -13.90 -33.78 0.56
N ARG A 317 -13.52 -33.76 1.83
CA ARG A 317 -12.64 -32.71 2.41
C ARG A 317 -11.15 -32.95 2.12
N ASP A 318 -10.80 -34.09 1.57
CA ASP A 318 -9.42 -34.46 1.19
C ASP A 318 -9.06 -33.96 -0.24
N ASP A 319 -10.04 -33.49 -0.99
CA ASP A 319 -9.82 -32.83 -2.30
C ASP A 319 -9.01 -31.53 -2.11
N LYS A 320 -7.75 -31.56 -2.53
CA LYS A 320 -6.79 -30.46 -2.32
C LYS A 320 -7.21 -29.15 -2.98
N ASP A 321 -7.89 -29.20 -4.11
CA ASP A 321 -8.31 -28.00 -4.84
C ASP A 321 -9.51 -27.37 -4.13
N LYS A 322 -10.46 -28.17 -3.67
CA LYS A 322 -11.57 -27.67 -2.84
C LYS A 322 -11.09 -27.15 -1.50
N ALA A 323 -10.17 -27.85 -0.82
CA ALA A 323 -9.57 -27.39 0.41
C ALA A 323 -8.84 -26.05 0.23
N HIS A 324 -8.08 -25.89 -0.85
CA HIS A 324 -7.43 -24.62 -1.18
C HIS A 324 -8.45 -23.51 -1.44
N TYR A 325 -9.53 -23.77 -2.19
CA TYR A 325 -10.62 -22.81 -2.41
C TYR A 325 -11.26 -22.38 -1.09
N VAL A 326 -11.59 -23.33 -0.21
CA VAL A 326 -12.21 -23.05 1.09
C VAL A 326 -11.31 -22.21 1.98
N GLN A 327 -10.01 -22.53 2.05
CA GLN A 327 -9.03 -21.75 2.80
C GLN A 327 -8.86 -20.35 2.24
N SER A 328 -8.74 -20.20 0.92
CA SER A 328 -8.61 -18.89 0.27
C SER A 328 -9.82 -18.02 0.55
N LYS A 329 -11.04 -18.60 0.47
CA LYS A 329 -12.29 -17.88 0.78
C LYS A 329 -12.37 -17.47 2.26
N ALA A 330 -11.89 -18.31 3.17
CA ALA A 330 -11.91 -17.99 4.60
C ALA A 330 -10.89 -16.91 4.98
N ALA A 331 -9.79 -16.80 4.23
CA ALA A 331 -8.74 -15.80 4.46
C ALA A 331 -9.02 -14.43 3.80
N GLU A 332 -10.16 -14.24 3.14
CA GLU A 332 -10.57 -12.93 2.58
C GLU A 332 -10.75 -11.89 3.69
N LEU A 333 -10.18 -10.70 3.47
CA LEU A 333 -10.19 -9.62 4.46
C LEU A 333 -11.62 -9.18 4.81
N GLN A 334 -11.99 -9.28 6.07
CA GLN A 334 -13.32 -8.89 6.55
C GLN A 334 -13.38 -7.39 6.88
N LEU A 335 -13.32 -6.52 5.87
CA LEU A 335 -13.26 -5.07 6.04
C LEU A 335 -14.58 -4.47 6.52
N VAL A 336 -15.69 -4.87 5.91
CA VAL A 336 -17.03 -4.27 6.14
C VAL A 336 -17.49 -4.46 7.58
N THR A 337 -17.30 -5.66 8.12
CA THR A 337 -17.69 -6.00 9.51
C THR A 337 -16.72 -5.44 10.55
N ASN A 338 -15.53 -4.95 10.11
CA ASN A 338 -14.47 -4.43 10.97
C ASN A 338 -14.15 -2.95 10.70
N LEU A 339 -15.16 -2.18 10.30
CA LEU A 339 -15.00 -0.76 9.96
C LEU A 339 -14.39 0.07 11.11
N ASP A 340 -14.75 -0.22 12.35
CA ASP A 340 -14.19 0.48 13.52
C ASP A 340 -12.69 0.22 13.67
N SER A 341 -12.19 -0.97 13.31
CA SER A 341 -10.76 -1.26 13.32
C SER A 341 -9.99 -0.45 12.28
N LEU A 342 -10.63 -0.06 11.17
CA LEU A 342 -10.02 0.84 10.19
C LEU A 342 -9.98 2.28 10.69
N ARG A 343 -11.06 2.76 11.32
CA ARG A 343 -11.23 4.15 11.76
C ARG A 343 -10.52 4.47 13.05
N SER A 344 -10.70 3.61 14.05
CA SER A 344 -10.30 3.87 15.44
C SER A 344 -9.76 2.58 16.10
N PRO A 345 -8.61 2.07 15.65
CA PRO A 345 -8.05 0.84 16.21
C PRO A 345 -7.73 1.02 17.69
N SER A 346 -8.00 -0.02 18.49
CA SER A 346 -7.73 -0.03 19.94
C SER A 346 -6.28 -0.37 20.26
N LYS A 347 -5.64 -1.22 19.42
CA LYS A 347 -4.22 -1.58 19.56
C LYS A 347 -3.32 -0.39 19.32
N LYS A 348 -2.18 -0.40 20.01
CA LYS A 348 -1.15 0.61 19.84
C LYS A 348 0.17 -0.08 19.55
N PHE A 349 0.83 0.35 18.49
CA PHE A 349 2.22 0.05 18.21
C PHE A 349 3.02 1.34 18.31
N ALA A 350 4.29 1.25 18.67
CA ALA A 350 5.15 2.42 18.82
C ALA A 350 6.39 2.29 17.95
N ALA A 351 6.75 3.39 17.30
CA ALA A 351 8.01 3.50 16.58
C ALA A 351 9.18 3.53 17.56
N THR A 352 10.23 2.79 17.23
CA THR A 352 11.52 2.79 17.93
C THR A 352 12.61 3.23 16.98
N LYS A 353 13.71 3.76 17.51
CA LYS A 353 14.87 4.11 16.70
C LYS A 353 15.56 2.83 16.19
N VAL A 354 16.03 2.85 14.97
CA VAL A 354 16.91 1.83 14.39
C VAL A 354 18.34 2.10 14.77
#